data_1094d34360f7aac0e914d56dee236ba5
#
_entry.id   1094d34360f7aac0e914d56dee236ba5
#
_cell.length_a   1.000
_cell.length_b   1.000
_cell.length_c   1.000
_cell.angle_alpha   90.00
_cell.angle_beta   90.00
_cell.angle_gamma   90.00
#
_symmetry.space_group_name_H-M   'P 1'
#
loop_
_entity.id
_entity.type
_entity.pdbx_description
1 polymer ?
#
loop_
_entity_poly.entity_id
_entity_poly.type
_entity_poly.pdbx_seq_one_letter_code
_entity_poly.pdbx_strand_id
1 'polypeptide(L)'
;MKLSKRLLNCAHFTAGFNKLADIGTDHALLPIYCIKEGLVSNALAIDNKEGPYLIALTNVKKHGYEKQVEVLLGNGIQKITDDVDVVVIAGMGGILISKIL
;
A
#
# COMPACT_ATOMS: atom_id res chain seq x y z
N MET A 1 -13.86 -5.71 5.06
CA MET A 1 -12.58 -6.11 4.42
C MET A 1 -11.79 -7.01 5.35
N LYS A 2 -11.31 -8.10 4.81
CA LYS A 2 -10.59 -9.10 5.60
C LYS A 2 -9.17 -9.27 5.05
N LEU A 3 -8.16 -8.91 5.84
CA LEU A 3 -6.77 -9.16 5.47
C LEU A 3 -6.33 -10.53 5.96
N SER A 4 -5.41 -11.15 5.25
CA SER A 4 -4.73 -12.32 5.76
C SER A 4 -3.97 -11.94 7.04
N LYS A 5 -3.68 -12.94 7.88
CA LYS A 5 -2.95 -12.70 9.12
C LYS A 5 -1.59 -12.05 8.87
N ARG A 6 -0.92 -12.47 7.80
CA ARG A 6 0.38 -11.92 7.43
C ARG A 6 0.28 -10.44 7.02
N LEU A 7 -0.71 -10.09 6.19
CA LEU A 7 -0.92 -8.70 5.81
C LEU A 7 -1.36 -7.85 7.00
N LEU A 8 -2.15 -8.41 7.89
CA LEU A 8 -2.58 -7.73 9.09
C LEU A 8 -1.38 -7.35 9.97
N ASN A 9 -0.43 -8.28 10.14
CA ASN A 9 0.79 -7.99 10.87
C ASN A 9 1.61 -6.89 10.19
N CYS A 10 1.69 -6.90 8.86
CA CYS A 10 2.35 -5.84 8.11
C CYS A 10 1.70 -4.49 8.34
N ALA A 11 0.37 -4.46 8.33
CA ALA A 11 -0.37 -3.22 8.58
C ALA A 11 -0.01 -2.64 9.95
N HIS A 12 0.06 -3.47 10.98
CA HIS A 12 0.40 -2.99 12.32
C HIS A 12 1.80 -2.38 12.40
N PHE A 13 2.76 -2.87 11.60
CA PHE A 13 4.09 -2.27 11.56
C PHE A 13 4.10 -0.86 10.96
N THR A 14 3.08 -0.49 10.20
CA THR A 14 3.00 0.85 9.61
C THR A 14 2.44 1.88 10.58
N ALA A 15 1.94 1.47 11.73
CA ALA A 15 1.30 2.37 12.68
C ALA A 15 2.25 3.49 13.10
N GLY A 16 1.78 4.74 13.03
CA GLY A 16 2.56 5.90 13.42
C GLY A 16 3.37 6.53 12.29
N PHE A 17 3.49 5.87 11.13
CA PHE A 17 4.10 6.49 9.95
C PHE A 17 3.06 7.35 9.23
N ASN A 18 3.53 8.28 8.41
CA ASN A 18 2.65 9.20 7.72
C ASN A 18 2.23 8.70 6.35
N LYS A 19 3.18 8.20 5.55
CA LYS A 19 2.90 7.78 4.19
C LYS A 19 3.54 6.44 3.87
N LEU A 20 2.70 5.50 3.48
CA LEU A 20 3.07 4.15 3.11
C LEU A 20 3.26 4.04 1.60
N ALA A 21 4.29 3.33 1.16
CA ALA A 21 4.35 2.84 -0.22
C ALA A 21 4.24 1.33 -0.19
N ASP A 22 3.23 0.79 -0.85
CA ASP A 22 2.99 -0.65 -0.95
C ASP A 22 3.35 -1.11 -2.36
N ILE A 23 4.50 -1.77 -2.49
CA ILE A 23 5.03 -2.24 -3.77
C ILE A 23 4.53 -3.66 -4.01
N GLY A 24 3.91 -3.88 -5.17
CA GLY A 24 3.20 -5.11 -5.45
C GLY A 24 1.89 -5.14 -4.69
N THR A 25 1.20 -4.01 -4.73
CA THR A 25 0.01 -3.80 -3.89
C THR A 25 -1.12 -4.77 -4.17
N ASP A 26 -1.13 -5.34 -5.37
CA ASP A 26 -2.18 -6.25 -5.84
C ASP A 26 -3.54 -5.53 -5.80
N HIS A 27 -4.42 -5.85 -4.89
CA HIS A 27 -5.77 -5.25 -4.85
C HIS A 27 -5.87 -4.00 -3.99
N ALA A 28 -4.75 -3.41 -3.56
CA ALA A 28 -4.67 -2.26 -2.64
C ALA A 28 -5.29 -2.54 -1.27
N LEU A 29 -5.40 -3.80 -0.88
CA LEU A 29 -6.04 -4.17 0.38
C LEU A 29 -5.27 -3.65 1.59
N LEU A 30 -3.95 -3.74 1.57
CA LEU A 30 -3.12 -3.26 2.68
C LEU A 30 -3.19 -1.74 2.84
N PRO A 31 -2.98 -0.94 1.79
CA PRO A 31 -3.12 0.52 1.91
C PRO A 31 -4.50 0.95 2.40
N ILE A 32 -5.55 0.38 1.84
CA ILE A 32 -6.92 0.72 2.24
C ILE A 32 -7.14 0.42 3.72
N TYR A 33 -6.70 -0.75 4.19
CA TYR A 33 -6.82 -1.11 5.60
C TYR A 33 -6.05 -0.13 6.50
N CYS A 34 -4.81 0.21 6.13
CA CYS A 34 -3.98 1.12 6.92
C CYS A 34 -4.62 2.51 7.04
N ILE A 35 -5.22 3.02 5.97
CA ILE A 35 -5.94 4.30 6.01
C ILE A 35 -7.19 4.18 6.88
N LYS A 36 -7.97 3.13 6.66
CA LYS A 36 -9.22 2.91 7.38
C LYS A 36 -9.01 2.83 8.88
N GLU A 37 -7.95 2.16 9.31
CA GLU A 37 -7.65 1.98 10.74
C GLU A 37 -6.81 3.12 11.33
N GLY A 38 -6.52 4.15 10.55
CA GLY A 38 -5.77 5.30 11.04
C GLY A 38 -4.30 5.03 11.31
N LEU A 39 -3.74 4.00 10.70
CA LEU A 39 -2.34 3.63 10.91
C LEU A 39 -1.38 4.56 10.17
N VAL A 40 -1.80 5.01 8.97
CA VAL A 40 -1.07 6.00 8.17
C VAL A 40 -2.07 7.02 7.62
N SER A 41 -1.58 8.18 7.21
CA SER A 41 -2.43 9.24 6.68
C SER A 41 -2.63 9.13 5.17
N ASN A 42 -1.61 8.67 4.46
CA ASN A 42 -1.63 8.56 3.00
C ASN A 42 -0.88 7.31 2.57
N ALA A 43 -1.13 6.88 1.34
CA ALA A 43 -0.45 5.71 0.80
C ALA A 43 -0.30 5.78 -0.71
N LEU A 44 0.79 5.17 -1.21
CA LEU A 44 0.97 4.85 -2.61
C LEU A 44 0.73 3.35 -2.76
N ALA A 45 -0.15 2.96 -3.66
CA ALA A 45 -0.41 1.57 -3.99
C ALA A 45 0.15 1.32 -5.39
N ILE A 46 1.25 0.59 -5.49
CA ILE A 46 2.03 0.49 -6.71
C ILE A 46 2.03 -0.95 -7.21
N ASP A 47 1.76 -1.13 -8.49
CA ASP A 47 1.88 -2.43 -9.15
C ASP A 47 2.47 -2.25 -10.54
N ASN A 48 3.25 -3.24 -10.99
CA ASN A 48 3.85 -3.20 -12.31
C ASN A 48 3.02 -3.93 -13.37
N LYS A 49 1.88 -4.49 -12.99
CA LYS A 49 1.00 -5.22 -13.89
C LYS A 49 -0.33 -4.50 -14.01
N GLU A 50 -0.81 -4.35 -15.24
CA GLU A 50 -2.03 -3.59 -15.51
C GLU A 50 -3.27 -4.19 -14.85
N GLY A 51 -3.43 -5.52 -14.87
CA GLY A 51 -4.59 -6.18 -14.26
C GLY A 51 -4.75 -5.86 -12.78
N PRO A 52 -3.75 -6.18 -11.94
CA PRO A 52 -3.79 -5.82 -10.52
C PRO A 52 -3.91 -4.30 -10.28
N TYR A 53 -3.27 -3.48 -11.11
CA TYR A 53 -3.39 -2.03 -11.03
C TYR A 53 -4.84 -1.58 -11.17
N LEU A 54 -5.56 -2.11 -12.18
CA LEU A 54 -6.96 -1.75 -12.40
C LEU A 54 -7.86 -2.20 -11.25
N ILE A 55 -7.59 -3.37 -10.70
CA ILE A 55 -8.33 -3.86 -9.52
C ILE A 55 -8.08 -2.96 -8.33
N ALA A 56 -6.84 -2.54 -8.12
CA ALA A 56 -6.49 -1.63 -7.04
C ALA A 56 -7.23 -0.29 -7.17
N LEU A 57 -7.25 0.29 -8.38
CA LEU A 57 -8.02 1.52 -8.65
C LEU A 57 -9.48 1.35 -8.28
N THR A 58 -10.09 0.25 -8.72
CA THR A 58 -11.50 -0.04 -8.45
C THR A 58 -11.76 -0.15 -6.94
N ASN A 59 -10.89 -0.85 -6.22
CA ASN A 59 -11.05 -1.03 -4.78
C ASN A 59 -10.91 0.28 -4.01
N VAL A 60 -9.92 1.11 -4.36
CA VAL A 60 -9.71 2.40 -3.71
C VAL A 60 -10.94 3.29 -3.90
N LYS A 61 -11.46 3.34 -5.14
CA LYS A 61 -12.64 4.12 -5.45
C LYS A 61 -13.88 3.59 -4.72
N LYS A 62 -14.05 2.27 -4.70
CA LYS A 62 -15.19 1.62 -4.04
C LYS A 62 -15.23 1.94 -2.56
N HIS A 63 -14.08 2.02 -1.91
CA HIS A 63 -14.01 2.33 -0.47
C HIS A 63 -13.95 3.82 -0.17
N GLY A 64 -13.86 4.68 -1.20
CA GLY A 64 -13.89 6.12 -1.01
C GLY A 64 -12.58 6.74 -0.55
N TYR A 65 -11.45 6.09 -0.83
CA TYR A 65 -10.14 6.57 -0.36
C TYR A 65 -9.26 7.15 -1.46
N GLU A 66 -9.86 7.65 -2.55
CA GLU A 66 -9.10 8.19 -3.69
C GLU A 66 -8.18 9.35 -3.31
N LYS A 67 -8.57 10.11 -2.27
CA LYS A 67 -7.76 11.26 -1.83
C LYS A 67 -6.56 10.85 -0.98
N GLN A 68 -6.65 9.72 -0.30
CA GLN A 68 -5.59 9.25 0.59
C GLN A 68 -4.69 8.21 -0.04
N VAL A 69 -5.21 7.42 -0.99
CA VAL A 69 -4.45 6.35 -1.64
C VAL A 69 -4.31 6.65 -3.13
N GLU A 70 -3.08 6.86 -3.56
CA GLU A 70 -2.76 7.03 -4.98
C GLU A 70 -2.31 5.71 -5.56
N VAL A 71 -2.97 5.25 -6.63
CA VAL A 71 -2.64 3.98 -7.28
C VAL A 71 -1.79 4.28 -8.51
N LEU A 72 -0.63 3.63 -8.59
CA LEU A 72 0.34 3.87 -9.65
C LEU A 72 0.71 2.57 -10.36
N LEU A 73 0.83 2.67 -11.69
CA LEU A 73 1.32 1.57 -12.53
C LEU A 73 2.78 1.81 -12.86
N GLY A 74 3.65 0.84 -12.57
CA GLY A 74 5.04 0.95 -12.92
C GLY A 74 5.96 0.26 -11.91
N ASN A 75 7.26 0.54 -12.06
CA ASN A 75 8.28 0.01 -11.17
C ASN A 75 8.20 0.73 -9.82
N GLY A 76 7.94 -0.03 -8.76
CA GLY A 76 7.68 0.52 -7.45
C GLY A 76 8.76 1.44 -6.93
N ILE A 77 10.03 1.03 -7.06
CA ILE A 77 11.15 1.81 -6.53
C ILE A 77 11.21 3.20 -7.18
N GLN A 78 10.95 3.28 -8.48
CA GLN A 78 10.99 4.53 -9.23
C GLN A 78 9.77 5.44 -8.95
N LYS A 79 8.73 4.89 -8.37
CA LYS A 79 7.49 5.63 -8.09
C LYS A 79 7.41 6.17 -6.68
N ILE A 80 8.35 5.82 -5.82
CA ILE A 80 8.35 6.28 -4.43
C ILE A 80 8.73 7.76 -4.38
N THR A 81 7.90 8.54 -3.72
CA THR A 81 8.13 9.98 -3.52
C THR A 81 8.87 10.23 -2.22
N ASP A 82 9.46 11.44 -2.08
CA ASP A 82 10.31 11.78 -0.93
C ASP A 82 9.56 11.80 0.40
N ASP A 83 8.25 11.97 0.37
CA ASP A 83 7.43 12.02 1.58
C ASP A 83 7.02 10.64 2.11
N VAL A 84 7.39 9.56 1.42
CA VAL A 84 7.14 8.19 1.89
C VAL A 84 8.09 7.88 3.05
N ASP A 85 7.56 7.41 4.17
CA ASP A 85 8.38 7.09 5.33
C ASP A 85 8.32 5.61 5.74
N VAL A 86 7.50 4.82 5.10
CA VAL A 86 7.50 3.36 5.28
C VAL A 86 7.19 2.67 3.95
N VAL A 87 7.94 1.62 3.63
CA VAL A 87 7.76 0.85 2.39
C VAL A 87 7.49 -0.60 2.75
N VAL A 88 6.46 -1.16 2.15
CA VAL A 88 6.16 -2.59 2.24
C VAL A 88 6.31 -3.18 0.84
N ILE A 89 7.10 -4.24 0.72
CA ILE A 89 7.30 -4.95 -0.53
C ILE A 89 6.77 -6.35 -0.35
N ALA A 90 5.67 -6.66 -1.04
CA ALA A 90 5.13 -8.02 -1.08
C ALA A 90 5.76 -8.75 -2.25
N GLY A 91 6.36 -9.89 -1.98
CA GLY A 91 7.01 -10.68 -3.01
C GLY A 91 6.79 -12.15 -2.80
N MET A 92 7.31 -12.97 -3.72
CA MET A 92 7.18 -14.40 -3.63
C MET A 92 7.85 -14.92 -2.36
N GLY A 93 7.03 -15.48 -1.47
CA GLY A 93 7.52 -16.12 -0.26
C GLY A 93 7.83 -15.20 0.90
N GLY A 94 7.59 -13.88 0.78
CA GLY A 94 7.90 -12.99 1.90
C GLY A 94 7.41 -11.57 1.74
N ILE A 95 7.51 -10.83 2.83
CA ILE A 95 7.18 -9.41 2.88
C ILE A 95 8.35 -8.70 3.53
N LEU A 96 8.84 -7.66 2.86
CA LEU A 96 9.89 -6.79 3.38
C LEU A 96 9.27 -5.46 3.77
N ILE A 97 9.55 -5.02 5.00
CA ILE A 97 9.14 -3.71 5.47
C ILE A 97 10.40 -2.90 5.72
N SER A 98 10.48 -1.72 5.12
CA SER A 98 11.62 -0.83 5.32
C SER A 98 11.13 0.52 5.80
N LYS A 99 11.77 1.00 6.85
CA LYS A 99 11.57 2.34 7.36
C LYS A 99 12.54 3.26 6.65
N ILE A 100 12.01 4.35 6.12
CA ILE A 100 12.83 5.37 5.44
C ILE A 100 12.94 6.56 6.36
N LEU A 101 14.18 6.95 6.65
CA LEU A 101 14.46 8.11 7.50
C LEU A 101 14.77 9.34 6.67
#